data_c8d0540114a16dbfd16791ab546d2270
#
_entry.id   c8d0540114a16dbfd16791ab546d2270
#
_cell.length_a   1.000
_cell.length_b   1.000
_cell.length_c   1.000
_cell.angle_alpha   90.00
_cell.angle_beta   90.00
_cell.angle_gamma   90.00
#
_symmetry.space_group_name_H-M   'P 1'
#
loop_
_entity.id
_entity.type
_entity.pdbx_description
1 polymer ?
#
loop_
_entity_poly.entity_id
_entity_poly.type
_entity_poly.pdbx_seq_one_letter_code
_entity_poly.pdbx_strand_id
1 'polypeptide(L)'
;MLQYLHVKNLALIDEIEVEFGRGLNILTGETGAGKSIILGSVNLALGGRYTKDILRQGARYGLVELTFSVENERQIRKLKELDIYPEDGFITLQRRLMEGRSVSKINGETVQMATLKAVSSILIDIHGQHEHQSLLYKKNHLVIVDAFAGEETKRQKEKVVEIWRQYKEKQKELSEAGADESERVKELAFLQFEVDEIVQAELKEHEDEELESLYRRMCNGKRIVQSVTESYQYTGGDGESASEKLGRALRTLSEVSDADEQLAQLYSQLADVDNLLNDFNHELAEYQKNCEFSDEEFYETEKRLNEINHLKTKYGNSYEKIMEYCKKQEERIEILENYDAYMQELKASCEQLEQDYLKRAQKLSTLRKKKANMLEKKIQKGLEDLNFEQVQFEIHFAEKKEYSKDGIDDAEFRISLNQGQQVKPLTEVASGGELSRIMLAIKAVMADKDEIETLIFDEIDVGISGRTAQKVSEKMALIGKEHQVICITHLAQIAAMADQHFLIEKKTEDAVTRTHIYPLTEEKSVEELARILGGAKITDTVIQSAKEMKNLAGQIK
;
A
#
# COMPACT_ATOMS: atom_id res chain seq x y z
N MET A 1 11.30 -19.67 -4.49
CA MET A 1 12.47 -20.49 -4.08
C MET A 1 13.75 -19.81 -4.52
N LEU A 2 14.84 -19.86 -3.73
CA LEU A 2 16.15 -19.30 -4.11
C LEU A 2 16.77 -20.13 -5.23
N GLN A 3 16.95 -19.53 -6.40
CA GLN A 3 17.53 -20.23 -7.57
C GLN A 3 19.03 -19.97 -7.67
N TYR A 4 19.44 -18.73 -7.39
CA TYR A 4 20.80 -18.29 -7.69
C TYR A 4 21.34 -17.36 -6.61
N LEU A 5 22.58 -17.62 -6.21
CA LEU A 5 23.37 -16.78 -5.32
C LEU A 5 24.64 -16.36 -6.06
N HIS A 6 24.85 -15.07 -6.21
CA HIS A 6 26.09 -14.48 -6.71
C HIS A 6 26.73 -13.60 -5.64
N VAL A 7 27.98 -13.85 -5.35
CA VAL A 7 28.77 -13.09 -4.37
C VAL A 7 30.08 -12.67 -5.01
N LYS A 8 30.42 -11.39 -4.91
CA LYS A 8 31.66 -10.84 -5.45
C LYS A 8 32.35 -9.92 -4.47
N ASN A 9 33.69 -10.08 -4.33
CA ASN A 9 34.57 -9.22 -3.52
C ASN A 9 34.16 -9.11 -2.03
N LEU A 10 33.79 -10.22 -1.40
CA LEU A 10 33.47 -10.25 0.04
C LEU A 10 34.41 -11.20 0.79
N ALA A 11 35.09 -10.68 1.79
CA ALA A 11 36.02 -11.41 2.64
C ALA A 11 37.02 -12.27 1.82
N LEU A 12 36.95 -13.60 1.91
CA LEU A 12 37.79 -14.53 1.15
C LEU A 12 37.19 -14.92 -0.22
N ILE A 13 36.02 -14.39 -0.55
CA ILE A 13 35.34 -14.64 -1.83
C ILE A 13 35.78 -13.60 -2.87
N ASP A 14 36.35 -14.05 -3.95
CA ASP A 14 36.59 -13.24 -5.14
C ASP A 14 35.31 -13.12 -5.96
N GLU A 15 34.84 -14.24 -6.49
CA GLU A 15 33.56 -14.39 -7.15
C GLU A 15 33.05 -15.81 -7.00
N ILE A 16 31.80 -15.98 -6.60
CA ILE A 16 31.13 -17.28 -6.44
C ILE A 16 29.73 -17.17 -7.01
N GLU A 17 29.36 -18.18 -7.76
CA GLU A 17 28.02 -18.40 -8.28
C GLU A 17 27.54 -19.78 -7.85
N VAL A 18 26.31 -19.86 -7.30
CA VAL A 18 25.72 -21.12 -6.84
C VAL A 18 24.27 -21.17 -7.33
N GLU A 19 23.93 -22.24 -7.99
CA GLU A 19 22.57 -22.60 -8.35
C GLU A 19 22.02 -23.62 -7.37
N PHE A 20 20.92 -23.29 -6.69
CA PHE A 20 20.25 -24.17 -5.75
C PHE A 20 19.04 -24.84 -6.40
N GLY A 21 18.83 -26.13 -6.07
CA GLY A 21 17.66 -26.87 -6.52
C GLY A 21 16.54 -26.92 -5.50
N ARG A 22 15.47 -27.59 -5.89
CA ARG A 22 14.38 -27.94 -4.97
C ARG A 22 14.87 -28.98 -3.93
N GLY A 23 14.14 -29.08 -2.82
CA GLY A 23 14.43 -30.04 -1.78
C GLY A 23 15.58 -29.61 -0.87
N LEU A 24 16.37 -30.58 -0.43
CA LEU A 24 17.41 -30.43 0.58
C LEU A 24 18.79 -30.18 -0.05
N ASN A 25 19.24 -28.91 0.01
CA ASN A 25 20.56 -28.49 -0.45
C ASN A 25 21.52 -28.44 0.74
N ILE A 26 22.53 -29.26 0.72
CA ILE A 26 23.52 -29.38 1.81
C ILE A 26 24.88 -28.86 1.36
N LEU A 27 25.46 -28.00 2.18
CA LEU A 27 26.81 -27.48 2.00
C LEU A 27 27.73 -28.07 3.05
N THR A 28 28.74 -28.80 2.63
CA THR A 28 29.82 -29.34 3.48
C THR A 28 31.15 -28.65 3.18
N GLY A 29 32.15 -28.87 3.99
CA GLY A 29 33.51 -28.35 3.80
C GLY A 29 34.27 -28.22 5.11
N GLU A 30 35.52 -27.80 5.06
CA GLU A 30 36.35 -27.63 6.24
C GLU A 30 35.85 -26.49 7.14
N THR A 31 36.05 -26.66 8.47
CA THR A 31 35.69 -25.67 9.48
C THR A 31 36.51 -24.37 9.33
N GLY A 32 35.83 -23.24 9.34
CA GLY A 32 36.45 -21.92 9.25
C GLY A 32 35.80 -21.05 8.18
N ALA A 33 36.10 -19.82 8.12
CA ALA A 33 35.65 -18.69 7.31
C ALA A 33 34.73 -18.88 6.06
N GLY A 34 34.75 -20.03 5.33
CA GLY A 34 33.96 -20.17 4.10
C GLY A 34 32.45 -20.32 4.32
N LYS A 35 32.03 -21.17 5.26
CA LYS A 35 30.62 -21.46 5.57
C LYS A 35 29.89 -20.22 6.08
N SER A 36 30.46 -19.56 7.11
CA SER A 36 29.89 -18.35 7.71
C SER A 36 29.88 -17.15 6.75
N ILE A 37 30.82 -17.10 5.78
CA ILE A 37 30.84 -16.02 4.78
C ILE A 37 29.66 -16.16 3.81
N ILE A 38 29.28 -17.39 3.41
CA ILE A 38 28.15 -17.58 2.50
C ILE A 38 26.85 -17.16 3.15
N LEU A 39 26.58 -17.64 4.38
CA LEU A 39 25.40 -17.24 5.13
C LEU A 39 25.42 -15.74 5.46
N GLY A 40 26.58 -15.21 5.83
CA GLY A 40 26.77 -13.78 6.01
C GLY A 40 26.46 -12.98 4.74
N SER A 41 26.84 -13.51 3.57
CA SER A 41 26.52 -12.87 2.28
C SER A 41 25.00 -12.89 2.00
N VAL A 42 24.34 -14.04 2.21
CA VAL A 42 22.88 -14.12 2.08
C VAL A 42 22.21 -13.14 3.03
N ASN A 43 22.58 -13.13 4.31
CA ASN A 43 22.04 -12.21 5.30
C ASN A 43 22.26 -10.74 4.91
N LEU A 44 23.42 -10.42 4.34
CA LEU A 44 23.68 -9.09 3.80
C LEU A 44 22.72 -8.69 2.69
N ALA A 45 22.49 -9.57 1.72
CA ALA A 45 21.54 -9.30 0.62
C ALA A 45 20.12 -9.06 1.14
N LEU A 46 19.73 -9.73 2.23
CA LEU A 46 18.42 -9.60 2.88
C LEU A 46 18.27 -8.35 3.78
N GLY A 47 19.31 -7.52 3.87
CA GLY A 47 19.27 -6.27 4.66
C GLY A 47 19.93 -6.35 6.03
N GLY A 48 20.75 -7.37 6.28
CA GLY A 48 21.56 -7.51 7.48
C GLY A 48 22.60 -6.39 7.61
N ARG A 49 23.07 -6.15 8.84
CA ARG A 49 24.15 -5.19 9.12
C ARG A 49 25.46 -5.68 8.56
N TYR A 50 26.33 -4.79 8.12
CA TYR A 50 27.69 -5.12 7.70
C TYR A 50 28.73 -4.29 8.44
N THR A 51 29.92 -4.90 8.64
CA THR A 51 31.10 -4.21 9.13
C THR A 51 31.98 -3.81 7.96
N LYS A 52 32.82 -2.79 8.13
CA LYS A 52 33.72 -2.31 7.05
C LYS A 52 34.69 -3.39 6.58
N ASP A 53 35.05 -4.30 7.46
CA ASP A 53 36.02 -5.37 7.22
C ASP A 53 35.51 -6.51 6.33
N ILE A 54 34.22 -6.48 5.96
CA ILE A 54 33.63 -7.53 5.09
C ILE A 54 34.01 -7.37 3.62
N LEU A 55 34.44 -6.18 3.20
CA LEU A 55 34.95 -5.97 1.85
C LEU A 55 36.33 -6.61 1.71
N ARG A 56 36.54 -7.28 0.59
CA ARG A 56 37.84 -7.83 0.26
C ARG A 56 38.88 -6.73 0.14
N GLN A 57 40.06 -6.97 0.68
CA GLN A 57 41.15 -6.00 0.66
C GLN A 57 41.51 -5.59 -0.79
N GLY A 58 41.51 -4.29 -1.08
CA GLY A 58 41.77 -3.76 -2.42
C GLY A 58 40.54 -3.69 -3.35
N ALA A 59 39.39 -4.24 -2.96
CA ALA A 59 38.19 -4.15 -3.76
C ALA A 59 37.49 -2.79 -3.59
N ARG A 60 37.06 -2.20 -4.70
CA ARG A 60 36.29 -0.93 -4.70
C ARG A 60 34.84 -1.11 -4.25
N TYR A 61 34.30 -2.31 -4.41
CA TYR A 61 32.92 -2.66 -4.00
C TYR A 61 32.80 -4.17 -3.79
N GLY A 62 31.85 -4.57 -2.97
CA GLY A 62 31.35 -5.92 -2.85
C GLY A 62 29.92 -6.00 -3.40
N LEU A 63 29.53 -7.18 -3.89
CA LEU A 63 28.21 -7.43 -4.44
C LEU A 63 27.67 -8.75 -3.89
N VAL A 64 26.40 -8.72 -3.48
CA VAL A 64 25.61 -9.94 -3.27
C VAL A 64 24.31 -9.82 -4.04
N GLU A 65 23.96 -10.85 -4.73
CA GLU A 65 22.73 -10.97 -5.49
C GLU A 65 22.05 -12.31 -5.23
N LEU A 66 20.76 -12.28 -4.97
CA LEU A 66 19.91 -13.44 -4.75
C LEU A 66 18.75 -13.38 -5.73
N THR A 67 18.60 -14.42 -6.54
CA THR A 67 17.46 -14.54 -7.46
C THR A 67 16.52 -15.64 -6.99
N PHE A 68 15.26 -15.27 -6.81
CA PHE A 68 14.19 -16.15 -6.35
C PHE A 68 13.18 -16.39 -7.47
N SER A 69 12.79 -17.64 -7.71
CA SER A 69 11.55 -17.94 -8.44
C SER A 69 10.35 -17.76 -7.52
N VAL A 70 9.28 -17.14 -8.01
CA VAL A 70 8.05 -16.85 -7.25
C VAL A 70 6.86 -17.37 -8.05
N GLU A 71 6.40 -18.57 -7.71
CA GLU A 71 5.27 -19.26 -8.35
C GLU A 71 3.99 -19.19 -7.47
N ASN A 72 4.13 -18.94 -6.17
CA ASN A 72 3.04 -18.97 -5.20
C ASN A 72 2.20 -17.69 -5.29
N GLU A 73 0.92 -17.83 -5.66
CA GLU A 73 -0.01 -16.70 -5.79
C GLU A 73 -0.15 -15.84 -4.52
N ARG A 74 -0.01 -16.46 -3.31
CA ARG A 74 -0.08 -15.71 -2.05
C ARG A 74 1.16 -14.85 -1.85
N GLN A 75 2.35 -15.36 -2.21
CA GLN A 75 3.57 -14.57 -2.19
C GLN A 75 3.49 -13.42 -3.20
N ILE A 76 3.04 -13.70 -4.43
CA ILE A 76 2.84 -12.67 -5.48
C ILE A 76 1.90 -11.56 -4.99
N ARG A 77 0.81 -11.91 -4.31
CA ARG A 77 -0.13 -10.92 -3.76
C ARG A 77 0.53 -10.03 -2.70
N LYS A 78 1.26 -10.63 -1.75
CA LYS A 78 1.98 -9.87 -0.70
C LYS A 78 3.07 -8.95 -1.28
N LEU A 79 3.75 -9.40 -2.33
CA LEU A 79 4.75 -8.60 -3.04
C LEU A 79 4.12 -7.41 -3.76
N LYS A 80 2.96 -7.61 -4.41
CA LYS A 80 2.18 -6.53 -5.03
C LYS A 80 1.71 -5.48 -4.05
N GLU A 81 1.38 -5.87 -2.81
CA GLU A 81 1.04 -4.91 -1.72
C GLU A 81 2.22 -4.00 -1.34
N LEU A 82 3.46 -4.42 -1.65
CA LEU A 82 4.70 -3.65 -1.48
C LEU A 82 5.15 -2.95 -2.77
N ASP A 83 4.31 -2.97 -3.81
CA ASP A 83 4.60 -2.44 -5.16
C ASP A 83 5.81 -3.13 -5.83
N ILE A 84 6.00 -4.42 -5.54
CA ILE A 84 7.05 -5.26 -6.15
C ILE A 84 6.42 -6.33 -7.03
N TYR A 85 6.84 -6.38 -8.28
CA TYR A 85 6.32 -7.29 -9.28
C TYR A 85 7.42 -8.27 -9.74
N PRO A 86 7.14 -9.59 -9.76
CA PRO A 86 8.08 -10.54 -10.37
C PRO A 86 8.25 -10.29 -11.88
N GLU A 87 9.49 -10.31 -12.37
CA GLU A 87 9.82 -10.26 -13.78
C GLU A 87 10.04 -11.67 -14.29
N ASP A 88 9.25 -12.11 -15.26
CA ASP A 88 9.25 -13.48 -15.79
C ASP A 88 9.17 -14.58 -14.69
N GLY A 89 8.51 -14.29 -13.58
CA GLY A 89 8.41 -15.20 -12.44
C GLY A 89 9.58 -15.13 -11.46
N PHE A 90 10.51 -14.19 -11.62
CA PHE A 90 11.68 -14.04 -10.77
C PHE A 90 11.70 -12.72 -10.03
N ILE A 91 12.35 -12.71 -8.86
CA ILE A 91 12.70 -11.50 -8.09
C ILE A 91 14.18 -11.59 -7.76
N THR A 92 14.92 -10.53 -8.10
CA THR A 92 16.34 -10.41 -7.80
C THR A 92 16.55 -9.36 -6.72
N LEU A 93 17.10 -9.78 -5.57
CA LEU A 93 17.56 -8.92 -4.49
C LEU A 93 19.05 -8.69 -4.63
N GLN A 94 19.46 -7.46 -4.77
CA GLN A 94 20.87 -7.11 -4.95
C GLN A 94 21.30 -6.10 -3.87
N ARG A 95 22.47 -6.33 -3.30
CA ARG A 95 23.12 -5.37 -2.41
C ARG A 95 24.55 -5.12 -2.81
N ARG A 96 24.83 -3.88 -3.16
CA ARG A 96 26.18 -3.40 -3.47
C ARG A 96 26.75 -2.64 -2.28
N LEU A 97 27.86 -3.11 -1.78
CA LEU A 97 28.58 -2.54 -0.63
C LEU A 97 29.76 -1.72 -1.14
N MET A 98 29.93 -0.54 -0.57
CA MET A 98 31.04 0.36 -0.85
C MET A 98 31.55 0.90 0.48
N GLU A 99 32.71 1.51 0.50
CA GLU A 99 33.26 2.09 1.72
C GLU A 99 32.30 3.16 2.30
N GLY A 100 31.75 2.87 3.49
CA GLY A 100 30.83 3.76 4.22
C GLY A 100 29.40 3.82 3.73
N ARG A 101 29.02 3.15 2.62
CA ARG A 101 27.65 3.14 2.10
C ARG A 101 27.27 1.82 1.44
N SER A 102 25.97 1.53 1.41
CA SER A 102 25.44 0.42 0.62
C SER A 102 24.23 0.86 -0.20
N VAL A 103 24.04 0.22 -1.34
CA VAL A 103 22.89 0.43 -2.21
C VAL A 103 22.16 -0.91 -2.34
N SER A 104 20.86 -0.91 -2.07
CA SER A 104 19.99 -2.06 -2.20
C SER A 104 19.09 -1.88 -3.42
N LYS A 105 18.93 -2.95 -4.20
CA LYS A 105 18.08 -2.97 -5.38
C LYS A 105 17.18 -4.21 -5.37
N ILE A 106 15.99 -4.06 -5.93
CA ILE A 106 15.08 -5.17 -6.26
C ILE A 106 14.76 -5.03 -7.75
N ASN A 107 14.97 -6.09 -8.53
CA ASN A 107 14.79 -6.09 -9.99
C ASN A 107 15.49 -4.89 -10.69
N GLY A 108 16.71 -4.57 -10.23
CA GLY A 108 17.47 -3.44 -10.77
C GLY A 108 17.09 -2.06 -10.23
N GLU A 109 15.94 -1.88 -9.59
CA GLU A 109 15.49 -0.63 -9.02
C GLU A 109 16.01 -0.42 -7.58
N THR A 110 16.40 0.82 -7.26
CA THR A 110 16.91 1.15 -5.91
C THR A 110 15.77 1.27 -4.92
N VAL A 111 15.86 0.52 -3.81
CA VAL A 111 14.83 0.48 -2.77
C VAL A 111 15.38 0.89 -1.40
N GLN A 112 14.46 1.30 -0.51
CA GLN A 112 14.78 1.53 0.89
C GLN A 112 15.04 0.22 1.63
N MET A 113 15.84 0.28 2.70
CA MET A 113 16.15 -0.89 3.53
C MET A 113 14.90 -1.54 4.16
N ALA A 114 13.90 -0.75 4.49
CA ALA A 114 12.63 -1.26 5.02
C ALA A 114 11.89 -2.13 3.99
N THR A 115 11.81 -1.69 2.74
CA THR A 115 11.21 -2.43 1.63
C THR A 115 11.98 -3.73 1.35
N LEU A 116 13.33 -3.65 1.29
CA LEU A 116 14.16 -4.83 1.11
C LEU A 116 13.88 -5.89 2.19
N LYS A 117 13.85 -5.49 3.47
CA LYS A 117 13.56 -6.39 4.59
C LYS A 117 12.15 -6.98 4.52
N ALA A 118 11.15 -6.18 4.14
CA ALA A 118 9.78 -6.64 3.98
C ALA A 118 9.67 -7.71 2.88
N VAL A 119 10.27 -7.46 1.72
CA VAL A 119 10.33 -8.42 0.61
C VAL A 119 11.10 -9.69 1.01
N SER A 120 12.25 -9.55 1.64
CA SER A 120 13.06 -10.67 2.13
C SER A 120 12.27 -11.60 3.04
N SER A 121 11.47 -11.04 3.96
CA SER A 121 10.67 -11.83 4.90
C SER A 121 9.53 -12.62 4.25
N ILE A 122 9.17 -12.33 3.00
CA ILE A 122 8.19 -13.09 2.21
C ILE A 122 8.87 -14.25 1.49
N LEU A 123 10.12 -14.08 1.07
CA LEU A 123 10.82 -15.03 0.17
C LEU A 123 11.63 -16.10 0.91
N ILE A 124 12.21 -15.75 2.07
CA ILE A 124 13.18 -16.62 2.75
C ILE A 124 13.16 -16.44 4.27
N ASP A 125 13.40 -17.53 5.00
CA ASP A 125 13.56 -17.53 6.46
C ASP A 125 14.91 -18.18 6.84
N ILE A 126 15.68 -17.52 7.71
CA ILE A 126 16.99 -17.99 8.16
C ILE A 126 16.93 -18.34 9.64
N HIS A 127 17.28 -19.58 9.98
CA HIS A 127 17.29 -20.09 11.34
C HIS A 127 18.74 -20.33 11.81
N GLY A 128 19.25 -19.50 12.73
CA GLY A 128 20.60 -19.51 13.26
C GLY A 128 20.84 -18.35 14.21
N GLN A 129 22.10 -17.94 14.42
CA GLN A 129 22.45 -16.82 15.31
C GLN A 129 22.09 -15.43 14.76
N HIS A 130 21.52 -15.31 13.57
CA HIS A 130 21.32 -14.04 12.88
C HIS A 130 19.85 -13.57 12.86
N GLU A 131 19.63 -12.26 12.74
CA GLU A 131 18.41 -11.47 13.03
C GLU A 131 17.13 -11.77 12.20
N HIS A 132 17.12 -12.68 11.24
CA HIS A 132 15.97 -12.91 10.35
C HIS A 132 15.11 -14.14 10.71
N GLN A 133 14.70 -14.24 11.99
CA GLN A 133 13.87 -15.34 12.46
C GLN A 133 12.43 -14.89 12.64
N SER A 134 11.58 -15.18 11.67
CA SER A 134 10.16 -14.81 11.69
C SER A 134 9.43 -15.35 12.92
N LEU A 135 9.84 -16.55 13.40
CA LEU A 135 9.24 -17.22 14.55
C LEU A 135 9.60 -16.64 15.92
N LEU A 136 10.64 -15.80 16.04
CA LEU A 136 10.96 -15.11 17.29
C LEU A 136 10.09 -13.89 17.52
N TYR A 137 9.49 -13.32 16.49
CA TYR A 137 8.63 -12.17 16.64
C TYR A 137 7.26 -12.58 17.18
N LYS A 138 6.95 -12.17 18.41
CA LYS A 138 5.67 -12.44 19.08
C LYS A 138 4.44 -12.14 18.21
N LYS A 139 4.49 -11.09 17.38
CA LYS A 139 3.42 -10.72 16.44
C LYS A 139 3.05 -11.83 15.43
N ASN A 140 3.99 -12.75 15.16
CA ASN A 140 3.79 -13.84 14.21
C ASN A 140 3.19 -15.08 14.86
N HIS A 141 3.26 -15.23 16.19
CA HIS A 141 2.80 -16.42 16.89
C HIS A 141 1.29 -16.66 16.70
N LEU A 142 0.49 -15.59 16.78
CA LEU A 142 -0.95 -15.69 16.53
C LEU A 142 -1.27 -16.06 15.07
N VAL A 143 -0.48 -15.57 14.12
CA VAL A 143 -0.61 -15.90 12.69
C VAL A 143 -0.33 -17.39 12.45
N ILE A 144 0.67 -17.94 13.12
CA ILE A 144 1.02 -19.38 13.05
C ILE A 144 -0.11 -20.23 13.62
N VAL A 145 -0.66 -19.84 14.78
CA VAL A 145 -1.82 -20.54 15.35
C VAL A 145 -3.01 -20.50 14.40
N ASP A 146 -3.31 -19.34 13.80
CA ASP A 146 -4.41 -19.18 12.83
C ASP A 146 -4.17 -20.06 11.57
N ALA A 147 -2.95 -20.09 11.05
CA ALA A 147 -2.57 -20.93 9.90
C ALA A 147 -2.76 -22.42 10.20
N PHE A 148 -2.32 -22.88 11.40
CA PHE A 148 -2.51 -24.25 11.84
C PHE A 148 -3.98 -24.61 12.06
N ALA A 149 -4.75 -23.68 12.60
CA ALA A 149 -6.16 -23.89 12.95
C ALA A 149 -7.07 -24.11 11.71
N GLY A 150 -6.69 -23.62 10.55
CA GLY A 150 -7.32 -23.89 9.26
C GLY A 150 -8.60 -23.10 8.99
N GLU A 151 -9.41 -23.56 8.02
CA GLU A 151 -10.53 -22.81 7.43
C GLU A 151 -11.64 -22.42 8.42
N GLU A 152 -11.91 -23.23 9.44
CA GLU A 152 -12.94 -22.91 10.44
C GLU A 152 -12.59 -21.62 11.20
N THR A 153 -11.33 -21.51 11.63
CA THR A 153 -10.82 -20.34 12.33
C THR A 153 -10.75 -19.12 11.41
N LYS A 154 -10.36 -19.32 10.16
CA LYS A 154 -10.35 -18.26 9.15
C LYS A 154 -11.73 -17.65 8.94
N ARG A 155 -12.76 -18.47 8.73
CA ARG A 155 -14.16 -18.00 8.57
C ARG A 155 -14.66 -17.23 9.81
N GLN A 156 -14.27 -17.69 11.01
CA GLN A 156 -14.64 -16.97 12.23
C GLN A 156 -13.88 -15.66 12.37
N LYS A 157 -12.61 -15.61 11.96
CA LYS A 157 -11.81 -14.38 11.92
C LYS A 157 -12.39 -13.35 10.95
N GLU A 158 -12.82 -13.76 9.75
CA GLU A 158 -13.48 -12.87 8.79
C GLU A 158 -14.73 -12.19 9.38
N LYS A 159 -15.54 -12.93 10.17
CA LYS A 159 -16.69 -12.36 10.88
C LYS A 159 -16.29 -11.36 11.97
N VAL A 160 -15.15 -11.57 12.64
CA VAL A 160 -14.62 -10.63 13.63
C VAL A 160 -14.11 -9.36 12.95
N VAL A 161 -13.40 -9.49 11.82
CA VAL A 161 -12.91 -8.35 11.02
C VAL A 161 -14.07 -7.48 10.55
N GLU A 162 -15.15 -8.08 10.07
CA GLU A 162 -16.33 -7.34 9.58
C GLU A 162 -16.98 -6.50 10.67
N ILE A 163 -17.26 -7.12 11.84
CA ILE A 163 -17.85 -6.37 12.98
C ILE A 163 -16.88 -5.34 13.54
N TRP A 164 -15.58 -5.65 13.60
CA TRP A 164 -14.58 -4.69 14.06
C TRP A 164 -14.55 -3.44 13.17
N ARG A 165 -14.69 -3.61 11.83
CA ARG A 165 -14.77 -2.48 10.90
C ARG A 165 -15.99 -1.62 11.19
N GLN A 166 -17.17 -2.22 11.31
CA GLN A 166 -18.41 -1.51 11.61
C GLN A 166 -18.33 -0.79 12.98
N TYR A 167 -17.79 -1.45 14.00
CA TYR A 167 -17.56 -0.84 15.31
C TYR A 167 -16.62 0.36 15.24
N LYS A 168 -15.51 0.25 14.51
CA LYS A 168 -14.55 1.36 14.34
C LYS A 168 -15.13 2.53 13.56
N GLU A 169 -15.93 2.25 12.56
CA GLU A 169 -16.64 3.26 11.78
C GLU A 169 -17.62 4.05 12.66
N LYS A 170 -18.45 3.32 13.44
CA LYS A 170 -19.38 3.94 14.40
C LYS A 170 -18.67 4.66 15.54
N GLN A 171 -17.56 4.13 16.04
CA GLN A 171 -16.75 4.81 17.05
C GLN A 171 -16.16 6.13 16.54
N LYS A 172 -15.73 6.14 15.28
CA LYS A 172 -15.25 7.37 14.62
C LYS A 172 -16.38 8.39 14.47
N GLU A 173 -17.54 7.95 13.98
CA GLU A 173 -18.74 8.78 13.85
C GLU A 173 -19.16 9.38 15.21
N LEU A 174 -19.15 8.58 16.29
CA LEU A 174 -19.42 9.05 17.64
C LEU A 174 -18.39 10.08 18.13
N SER A 175 -17.12 9.91 17.80
CA SER A 175 -16.08 10.87 18.17
C SER A 175 -16.16 12.18 17.41
N GLU A 176 -16.56 12.14 16.15
CA GLU A 176 -16.75 13.31 15.29
C GLU A 176 -18.04 14.09 15.66
N ALA A 177 -19.08 13.36 16.07
CA ALA A 177 -20.33 13.96 16.54
C ALA A 177 -20.20 14.64 17.92
N GLY A 178 -19.16 14.36 18.71
CA GLY A 178 -18.94 14.91 20.05
C GLY A 178 -18.44 16.37 20.09
N ALA A 179 -18.78 17.20 19.09
CA ALA A 179 -18.42 18.61 19.05
C ALA A 179 -19.00 19.42 20.21
N ASP A 180 -18.28 20.47 20.65
CA ASP A 180 -18.69 21.36 21.72
C ASP A 180 -20.07 22.00 21.41
N GLU A 181 -20.96 22.07 22.40
CA GLU A 181 -22.33 22.60 22.27
C GLU A 181 -22.36 24.02 21.68
N SER A 182 -21.36 24.84 22.01
CA SER A 182 -21.26 26.22 21.50
C SER A 182 -20.91 26.25 20.00
N GLU A 183 -20.10 25.31 19.51
CA GLU A 183 -19.80 25.18 18.07
C GLU A 183 -21.01 24.63 17.33
N ARG A 184 -21.72 23.67 17.91
CA ARG A 184 -22.96 23.10 17.36
C ARG A 184 -24.03 24.18 17.12
N VAL A 185 -24.30 25.04 18.13
CA VAL A 185 -25.28 26.12 17.99
C VAL A 185 -24.90 27.09 16.88
N LYS A 186 -23.62 27.42 16.76
CA LYS A 186 -23.12 28.28 15.66
C LYS A 186 -23.26 27.62 14.30
N GLU A 187 -22.87 26.35 14.21
CA GLU A 187 -22.99 25.56 12.99
C GLU A 187 -24.46 25.46 12.56
N LEU A 188 -25.37 25.13 13.48
CA LEU A 188 -26.80 25.05 13.21
C LEU A 188 -27.36 26.35 12.67
N ALA A 189 -27.08 27.48 13.34
CA ALA A 189 -27.54 28.80 12.91
C ALA A 189 -27.00 29.19 11.52
N PHE A 190 -25.76 28.83 11.23
CA PHE A 190 -25.13 29.08 9.94
C PHE A 190 -25.78 28.27 8.82
N LEU A 191 -25.96 26.95 9.06
CA LEU A 191 -26.59 26.07 8.08
C LEU A 191 -28.05 26.42 7.82
N GLN A 192 -28.82 26.78 8.87
CA GLN A 192 -30.20 27.29 8.72
C GLN A 192 -30.24 28.52 7.86
N PHE A 193 -29.32 29.47 8.08
CA PHE A 193 -29.23 30.67 7.25
C PHE A 193 -28.96 30.35 5.77
N GLU A 194 -28.05 29.42 5.49
CA GLU A 194 -27.73 29.02 4.11
C GLU A 194 -28.89 28.30 3.41
N VAL A 195 -29.55 27.39 4.13
CA VAL A 195 -30.75 26.69 3.60
C VAL A 195 -31.88 27.69 3.36
N ASP A 196 -32.15 28.59 4.33
CA ASP A 196 -33.19 29.63 4.18
C ASP A 196 -32.92 30.55 2.99
N GLU A 197 -31.68 30.97 2.77
CA GLU A 197 -31.30 31.80 1.62
C GLU A 197 -31.59 31.10 0.28
N ILE A 198 -31.28 29.78 0.19
CA ILE A 198 -31.56 28.99 -1.03
C ILE A 198 -33.07 28.78 -1.22
N VAL A 199 -33.78 28.41 -0.16
CA VAL A 199 -35.23 28.14 -0.21
C VAL A 199 -36.03 29.42 -0.54
N GLN A 200 -35.70 30.57 0.10
CA GLN A 200 -36.36 31.85 -0.15
C GLN A 200 -36.12 32.36 -1.57
N ALA A 201 -35.04 31.96 -2.19
CA ALA A 201 -34.76 32.32 -3.56
C ALA A 201 -35.68 31.62 -4.58
N GLU A 202 -36.42 30.58 -4.18
CA GLU A 202 -37.38 29.87 -5.04
C GLU A 202 -36.86 29.58 -6.46
N LEU A 203 -35.62 29.04 -6.53
CA LEU A 203 -34.94 28.76 -7.79
C LEU A 203 -35.74 27.74 -8.62
N LYS A 204 -35.78 27.95 -9.93
CA LYS A 204 -36.38 27.01 -10.88
C LYS A 204 -35.32 26.43 -11.79
N GLU A 205 -35.56 25.21 -12.23
CA GLU A 205 -34.70 24.53 -13.21
C GLU A 205 -34.69 25.34 -14.53
N HIS A 206 -33.48 25.57 -15.07
CA HIS A 206 -33.23 26.37 -16.28
C HIS A 206 -33.61 27.86 -16.22
N GLU A 207 -34.02 28.40 -15.06
CA GLU A 207 -34.39 29.80 -14.90
C GLU A 207 -33.26 30.77 -15.30
N ASP A 208 -32.02 30.39 -14.99
CA ASP A 208 -30.84 31.18 -15.32
C ASP A 208 -30.59 31.31 -16.82
N GLU A 209 -30.76 30.20 -17.58
CA GLU A 209 -30.57 30.19 -19.02
C GLU A 209 -31.66 31.04 -19.72
N GLU A 210 -32.91 30.93 -19.26
CA GLU A 210 -34.01 31.69 -19.76
C GLU A 210 -33.81 33.21 -19.50
N LEU A 211 -33.45 33.56 -18.26
CA LEU A 211 -33.20 34.96 -17.89
C LEU A 211 -31.95 35.54 -18.57
N GLU A 212 -30.87 34.77 -18.76
CA GLU A 212 -29.72 35.23 -19.53
C GLU A 212 -30.08 35.52 -20.99
N SER A 213 -30.90 34.68 -21.61
CA SER A 213 -31.38 34.86 -22.97
C SER A 213 -32.27 36.13 -23.07
N LEU A 214 -33.17 36.31 -22.12
CA LEU A 214 -34.05 37.50 -22.02
C LEU A 214 -33.21 38.77 -21.79
N TYR A 215 -32.30 38.77 -20.83
CA TYR A 215 -31.42 39.90 -20.51
C TYR A 215 -30.58 40.35 -21.72
N ARG A 216 -30.00 39.40 -22.47
CA ARG A 216 -29.26 39.71 -23.71
C ARG A 216 -30.14 40.39 -24.77
N ARG A 217 -31.40 39.94 -24.94
CA ARG A 217 -32.35 40.58 -25.84
C ARG A 217 -32.70 41.99 -25.40
N MET A 218 -32.95 42.17 -24.10
CA MET A 218 -33.26 43.49 -23.51
C MET A 218 -32.07 44.44 -23.58
N CYS A 219 -30.85 44.00 -23.34
CA CYS A 219 -29.65 44.82 -23.51
C CYS A 219 -29.54 45.37 -24.95
N ASN A 220 -29.82 44.53 -25.94
CA ASN A 220 -29.84 44.97 -27.34
C ASN A 220 -30.97 45.96 -27.62
N GLY A 221 -32.18 45.70 -27.07
CA GLY A 221 -33.32 46.65 -27.16
C GLY A 221 -33.01 48.01 -26.55
N LYS A 222 -32.46 48.04 -25.34
CA LYS A 222 -32.01 49.25 -24.66
C LYS A 222 -31.02 50.08 -25.49
N ARG A 223 -29.99 49.41 -26.06
CA ARG A 223 -29.03 50.08 -26.95
C ARG A 223 -29.67 50.68 -28.19
N ILE A 224 -30.64 49.96 -28.79
CA ILE A 224 -31.38 50.44 -29.96
C ILE A 224 -32.17 51.71 -29.59
N VAL A 225 -32.99 51.64 -28.52
CA VAL A 225 -33.79 52.80 -28.06
C VAL A 225 -32.89 53.98 -27.75
N GLN A 226 -31.80 53.78 -27.03
CA GLN A 226 -30.86 54.85 -26.71
C GLN A 226 -30.25 55.47 -27.96
N SER A 227 -29.77 54.66 -28.91
CA SER A 227 -29.15 55.15 -30.15
C SER A 227 -30.16 55.91 -31.03
N VAL A 228 -31.39 55.42 -31.10
CA VAL A 228 -32.46 56.06 -31.83
C VAL A 228 -32.83 57.42 -31.17
N THR A 229 -32.96 57.46 -29.84
CA THR A 229 -33.24 58.65 -29.09
C THR A 229 -32.15 59.73 -29.26
N GLU A 230 -30.88 59.34 -29.12
CA GLU A 230 -29.74 60.24 -29.35
C GLU A 230 -29.69 60.73 -30.78
N SER A 231 -29.93 59.84 -31.78
CA SER A 231 -29.99 60.25 -33.17
C SER A 231 -31.11 61.29 -33.43
N TYR A 232 -32.30 61.07 -32.87
CA TYR A 232 -33.42 62.03 -32.98
C TYR A 232 -33.11 63.40 -32.31
N GLN A 233 -32.43 63.38 -31.15
CA GLN A 233 -31.98 64.61 -30.49
C GLN A 233 -31.03 65.41 -31.36
N TYR A 234 -30.11 64.79 -32.07
CA TYR A 234 -29.20 65.51 -32.97
C TYR A 234 -29.84 65.96 -34.26
N THR A 235 -30.84 65.23 -34.76
CA THR A 235 -31.45 65.57 -36.07
C THR A 235 -32.73 66.37 -36.01
N GLY A 236 -33.62 66.02 -35.11
CA GLY A 236 -34.98 66.63 -35.04
C GLY A 236 -35.39 67.16 -33.67
N GLY A 237 -34.57 67.01 -32.60
CA GLY A 237 -34.93 67.51 -31.25
C GLY A 237 -34.96 69.04 -31.11
N ASP A 238 -35.54 69.49 -30.00
CA ASP A 238 -35.57 70.89 -29.66
C ASP A 238 -34.16 71.42 -29.27
N GLY A 239 -33.82 72.62 -29.75
CA GLY A 239 -32.60 73.33 -29.40
C GLY A 239 -31.58 73.40 -30.54
N GLU A 240 -30.41 72.82 -30.44
CA GLU A 240 -29.33 72.86 -31.45
C GLU A 240 -29.37 71.72 -32.49
N SER A 241 -30.52 71.17 -32.82
CA SER A 241 -30.68 70.11 -33.78
C SER A 241 -30.37 70.52 -35.22
N ALA A 242 -30.11 69.48 -36.08
CA ALA A 242 -29.85 69.71 -37.49
C ALA A 242 -31.03 70.38 -38.20
N SER A 243 -32.27 69.99 -37.90
CA SER A 243 -33.47 70.63 -38.46
C SER A 243 -33.57 72.13 -38.10
N GLU A 244 -33.26 72.49 -36.85
CA GLU A 244 -33.29 73.87 -36.45
C GLU A 244 -32.23 74.75 -37.14
N LYS A 245 -31.02 74.19 -37.27
CA LYS A 245 -29.89 74.81 -37.99
C LYS A 245 -30.18 74.96 -39.49
N LEU A 246 -30.77 73.96 -40.11
CA LEU A 246 -31.23 74.02 -41.50
C LEU A 246 -32.36 75.04 -41.69
N GLY A 247 -33.33 75.01 -40.81
CA GLY A 247 -34.42 75.99 -40.88
C GLY A 247 -33.96 77.43 -40.67
N ARG A 248 -32.91 77.69 -39.85
CA ARG A 248 -32.27 79.02 -39.76
C ARG A 248 -31.53 79.38 -41.06
N ALA A 249 -30.79 78.45 -41.65
CA ALA A 249 -30.07 78.65 -42.90
C ALA A 249 -31.05 78.93 -44.06
N LEU A 250 -32.14 78.20 -44.16
CA LEU A 250 -33.21 78.43 -45.14
C LEU A 250 -33.80 79.81 -45.03
N ARG A 251 -34.09 80.26 -43.82
CA ARG A 251 -34.62 81.61 -43.58
C ARG A 251 -33.66 82.70 -44.06
N THR A 252 -32.36 82.54 -43.71
CA THR A 252 -31.34 83.51 -44.14
C THR A 252 -31.14 83.52 -45.65
N LEU A 253 -31.18 82.38 -46.30
CA LEU A 253 -31.07 82.25 -47.78
C LEU A 253 -32.34 82.78 -48.47
N SER A 254 -33.52 82.57 -47.89
CA SER A 254 -34.78 83.04 -48.49
C SER A 254 -34.86 84.56 -48.64
N GLU A 255 -34.16 85.34 -47.77
CA GLU A 255 -34.11 86.79 -47.83
C GLU A 255 -33.39 87.34 -49.07
N VAL A 256 -32.51 86.47 -49.68
CA VAL A 256 -31.69 86.93 -50.79
C VAL A 256 -31.84 86.04 -52.05
N SER A 257 -32.62 84.97 -52.01
CA SER A 257 -32.84 84.02 -53.08
C SER A 257 -33.42 84.59 -54.37
N ASP A 258 -34.22 85.65 -54.26
CA ASP A 258 -34.82 86.34 -55.39
C ASP A 258 -33.86 87.31 -56.13
N ALA A 259 -32.65 87.51 -55.57
CA ALA A 259 -31.70 88.47 -56.10
C ALA A 259 -30.70 87.81 -57.10
N ASP A 260 -30.55 86.47 -57.11
CA ASP A 260 -29.59 85.73 -57.97
C ASP A 260 -30.12 84.32 -58.23
N GLU A 261 -30.12 83.91 -59.52
CA GLU A 261 -30.60 82.60 -59.98
C GLU A 261 -29.79 81.40 -59.40
N GLN A 262 -28.49 81.59 -59.12
CA GLN A 262 -27.67 80.60 -58.46
C GLN A 262 -28.02 80.44 -57.00
N LEU A 263 -28.37 81.53 -56.29
CA LEU A 263 -28.85 81.53 -54.91
C LEU A 263 -30.22 80.86 -54.79
N ALA A 264 -31.13 81.02 -55.76
CA ALA A 264 -32.41 80.34 -55.81
C ALA A 264 -32.24 78.80 -55.94
N GLN A 265 -31.26 78.35 -56.78
CA GLN A 265 -30.97 76.96 -56.90
C GLN A 265 -30.40 76.37 -55.58
N LEU A 266 -29.47 77.07 -54.91
CA LEU A 266 -28.91 76.64 -53.62
C LEU A 266 -29.99 76.61 -52.52
N TYR A 267 -30.90 77.54 -52.51
CA TYR A 267 -32.06 77.54 -51.60
C TYR A 267 -32.96 76.35 -51.82
N SER A 268 -33.29 75.99 -53.09
CA SER A 268 -34.07 74.79 -53.43
C SER A 268 -33.37 73.52 -53.00
N GLN A 269 -32.05 73.38 -53.20
CA GLN A 269 -31.28 72.23 -52.75
C GLN A 269 -31.28 72.06 -51.21
N LEU A 270 -31.16 73.17 -50.48
CA LEU A 270 -31.22 73.18 -49.03
C LEU A 270 -32.62 72.85 -48.51
N ALA A 271 -33.69 73.28 -49.19
CA ALA A 271 -35.08 72.95 -48.89
C ALA A 271 -35.37 71.46 -49.13
N ASP A 272 -34.76 70.88 -50.20
CA ASP A 272 -34.84 69.43 -50.42
C ASP A 272 -34.17 68.63 -49.29
N VAL A 273 -33.01 69.09 -48.77
CA VAL A 273 -32.31 68.46 -47.62
C VAL A 273 -33.17 68.60 -46.36
N ASP A 274 -33.82 69.74 -46.13
CA ASP A 274 -34.71 69.96 -45.00
C ASP A 274 -35.93 69.02 -45.01
N ASN A 275 -36.53 68.85 -46.19
CA ASN A 275 -37.64 67.91 -46.40
C ASN A 275 -37.19 66.45 -46.11
N LEU A 276 -36.04 66.01 -46.67
CA LEU A 276 -35.49 64.68 -46.42
C LEU A 276 -35.16 64.46 -44.93
N LEU A 277 -34.65 65.50 -44.26
CA LEU A 277 -34.36 65.41 -42.83
C LEU A 277 -35.64 65.34 -42.01
N ASN A 278 -36.70 66.07 -42.37
CA ASN A 278 -38.00 65.99 -41.71
C ASN A 278 -38.63 64.60 -41.92
N ASP A 279 -38.56 64.01 -43.12
CA ASP A 279 -39.05 62.70 -43.40
C ASP A 279 -38.30 61.66 -42.58
N PHE A 280 -36.97 61.74 -42.54
CA PHE A 280 -36.15 60.89 -41.69
C PHE A 280 -36.48 60.96 -40.20
N ASN A 281 -36.67 62.20 -39.69
CA ASN A 281 -37.03 62.40 -38.29
C ASN A 281 -38.41 61.87 -37.98
N HIS A 282 -39.35 61.95 -38.94
CA HIS A 282 -40.68 61.37 -38.78
C HIS A 282 -40.61 59.85 -38.70
N GLU A 283 -39.86 59.21 -39.62
CA GLU A 283 -39.65 57.76 -39.60
C GLU A 283 -38.90 57.28 -38.31
N LEU A 284 -37.92 58.09 -37.86
CA LEU A 284 -37.16 57.76 -36.64
C LEU A 284 -38.06 57.89 -35.38
N ALA A 285 -38.93 58.90 -35.34
CA ALA A 285 -39.90 59.08 -34.24
C ALA A 285 -40.99 57.99 -34.25
N GLU A 286 -41.41 57.51 -35.43
CA GLU A 286 -42.32 56.39 -35.56
C GLU A 286 -41.68 55.09 -35.14
N TYR A 287 -40.41 54.86 -35.53
CA TYR A 287 -39.64 53.71 -35.07
C TYR A 287 -39.45 53.70 -33.55
N GLN A 288 -39.15 54.85 -32.94
CA GLN A 288 -39.01 55.03 -31.49
C GLN A 288 -40.31 54.67 -30.74
N LYS A 289 -41.47 55.06 -31.26
CA LYS A 289 -42.79 54.77 -30.67
C LYS A 289 -43.11 53.25 -30.72
N ASN A 290 -42.61 52.54 -31.73
CA ASN A 290 -42.85 51.14 -31.92
C ASN A 290 -41.79 50.24 -31.23
N CYS A 291 -40.74 50.83 -30.62
CA CYS A 291 -39.78 50.08 -29.82
C CYS A 291 -40.39 49.77 -28.45
N GLU A 292 -40.80 48.51 -28.27
CA GLU A 292 -41.23 47.97 -26.97
C GLU A 292 -39.98 47.70 -26.11
N PHE A 293 -39.66 48.56 -25.21
CA PHE A 293 -38.64 48.38 -24.17
C PHE A 293 -39.20 48.86 -22.83
N SER A 294 -39.18 47.97 -21.82
CA SER A 294 -39.60 48.28 -20.45
C SER A 294 -38.38 48.35 -19.55
N ASP A 295 -38.06 49.51 -19.04
CA ASP A 295 -36.99 49.72 -18.06
C ASP A 295 -37.27 48.94 -16.76
N GLU A 296 -38.54 48.77 -16.38
CA GLU A 296 -38.97 48.06 -15.18
C GLU A 296 -38.71 46.54 -15.33
N GLU A 297 -39.13 45.93 -16.45
CA GLU A 297 -38.90 44.55 -16.75
C GLU A 297 -37.40 44.22 -16.91
N PHE A 298 -36.64 45.14 -17.51
CA PHE A 298 -35.17 45.01 -17.59
C PHE A 298 -34.53 44.99 -16.21
N TYR A 299 -34.93 45.90 -15.32
CA TYR A 299 -34.41 45.98 -13.97
C TYR A 299 -34.76 44.74 -13.14
N GLU A 300 -35.99 44.27 -13.24
CA GLU A 300 -36.42 43.02 -12.56
C GLU A 300 -35.62 41.80 -13.04
N THR A 301 -35.45 41.67 -14.37
CA THR A 301 -34.66 40.57 -14.97
C THR A 301 -33.19 40.62 -14.51
N GLU A 302 -32.58 41.80 -14.54
CA GLU A 302 -31.21 41.99 -14.07
C GLU A 302 -31.05 41.65 -12.59
N LYS A 303 -31.97 42.14 -11.76
CA LYS A 303 -31.98 41.85 -10.32
C LYS A 303 -32.10 40.36 -10.05
N ARG A 304 -33.04 39.69 -10.71
CA ARG A 304 -33.25 38.24 -10.51
C ARG A 304 -32.07 37.43 -11.00
N LEU A 305 -31.48 37.76 -12.13
CA LEU A 305 -30.28 37.10 -12.66
C LEU A 305 -29.07 37.26 -11.72
N ASN A 306 -28.92 38.47 -11.13
CA ASN A 306 -27.86 38.70 -10.14
C ASN A 306 -28.06 37.90 -8.86
N GLU A 307 -29.29 37.73 -8.39
CA GLU A 307 -29.64 36.87 -7.25
C GLU A 307 -29.22 35.40 -7.54
N ILE A 308 -29.60 34.87 -8.70
CA ILE A 308 -29.25 33.50 -9.11
C ILE A 308 -27.73 33.33 -9.23
N ASN A 309 -27.04 34.28 -9.86
CA ASN A 309 -25.58 34.24 -10.00
C ASN A 309 -24.84 34.33 -8.66
N HIS A 310 -25.39 35.09 -7.71
CA HIS A 310 -24.87 35.12 -6.35
C HIS A 310 -24.94 33.76 -5.68
N LEU A 311 -26.08 33.07 -5.76
CA LEU A 311 -26.27 31.73 -5.23
C LEU A 311 -25.42 30.71 -5.94
N LYS A 312 -25.27 30.82 -7.27
CA LYS A 312 -24.36 29.97 -8.05
C LYS A 312 -22.91 30.10 -7.61
N THR A 313 -22.46 31.29 -7.32
CA THR A 313 -21.07 31.53 -6.86
C THR A 313 -20.83 30.99 -5.45
N LYS A 314 -21.86 31.03 -4.60
CA LYS A 314 -21.74 30.68 -3.18
C LYS A 314 -21.94 29.18 -2.92
N TYR A 315 -22.90 28.53 -3.58
CA TYR A 315 -23.36 27.19 -3.24
C TYR A 315 -23.14 26.11 -4.33
N GLY A 316 -22.89 26.52 -5.58
CA GLY A 316 -22.64 25.58 -6.68
C GLY A 316 -22.96 26.21 -8.04
N ASN A 317 -22.27 25.79 -9.07
CA ASN A 317 -22.32 26.43 -10.40
C ASN A 317 -23.53 26.01 -11.27
N SER A 318 -24.47 25.24 -10.75
CA SER A 318 -25.74 24.89 -11.42
C SER A 318 -26.86 24.70 -10.41
N TYR A 319 -28.12 24.71 -10.89
CA TYR A 319 -29.31 24.45 -10.10
C TYR A 319 -29.21 23.14 -9.32
N GLU A 320 -28.82 22.01 -10.01
CA GLU A 320 -28.73 20.69 -9.39
C GLU A 320 -27.71 20.68 -8.24
N LYS A 321 -26.58 21.35 -8.41
CA LYS A 321 -25.55 21.43 -7.37
C LYS A 321 -25.97 22.27 -6.17
N ILE A 322 -26.71 23.35 -6.40
CA ILE A 322 -27.28 24.16 -5.31
C ILE A 322 -28.29 23.32 -4.53
N MET A 323 -29.16 22.58 -5.22
CA MET A 323 -30.16 21.71 -4.58
C MET A 323 -29.54 20.51 -3.86
N GLU A 324 -28.48 19.92 -4.42
CA GLU A 324 -27.70 18.87 -3.75
C GLU A 324 -27.02 19.41 -2.48
N TYR A 325 -26.45 20.60 -2.56
CA TYR A 325 -25.88 21.29 -1.40
C TYR A 325 -26.94 21.55 -0.34
N CYS A 326 -28.07 22.12 -0.72
CA CYS A 326 -29.21 22.42 0.18
C CYS A 326 -29.65 21.13 0.91
N LYS A 327 -29.90 20.06 0.19
CA LYS A 327 -30.32 18.78 0.75
C LYS A 327 -29.30 18.22 1.76
N LYS A 328 -28.02 18.33 1.45
CA LYS A 328 -26.95 17.89 2.37
C LYS A 328 -26.93 18.71 3.64
N GLN A 329 -27.19 20.02 3.55
CA GLN A 329 -27.24 20.88 4.74
C GLN A 329 -28.53 20.62 5.55
N GLU A 330 -29.66 20.35 4.91
CA GLU A 330 -30.90 19.95 5.58
C GLU A 330 -30.69 18.64 6.39
N GLU A 331 -30.06 17.62 5.81
CA GLU A 331 -29.71 16.38 6.50
C GLU A 331 -28.79 16.65 7.71
N ARG A 332 -27.86 17.60 7.56
CA ARG A 332 -26.97 18.00 8.67
C ARG A 332 -27.71 18.77 9.77
N ILE A 333 -28.64 19.66 9.39
CA ILE A 333 -29.50 20.39 10.33
C ILE A 333 -30.34 19.42 11.16
N GLU A 334 -30.97 18.42 10.50
CA GLU A 334 -31.78 17.41 11.19
C GLU A 334 -30.96 16.66 12.25
N ILE A 335 -29.71 16.29 11.93
CA ILE A 335 -28.79 15.67 12.88
C ILE A 335 -28.48 16.59 14.06
N LEU A 336 -28.21 17.89 13.79
CA LEU A 336 -27.86 18.85 14.82
C LEU A 336 -29.05 19.25 15.71
N GLU A 337 -30.26 19.30 15.17
CA GLU A 337 -31.50 19.55 15.93
C GLU A 337 -31.88 18.40 16.83
N ASN A 338 -31.73 17.15 16.34
CA ASN A 338 -32.00 15.93 17.09
C ASN A 338 -30.75 15.35 17.76
N TYR A 339 -29.76 16.19 18.05
CA TYR A 339 -28.43 15.78 18.49
C TYR A 339 -28.45 14.80 19.68
N ASP A 340 -29.24 15.05 20.69
CA ASP A 340 -29.28 14.21 21.88
C ASP A 340 -29.86 12.82 21.57
N ALA A 341 -30.91 12.76 20.76
CA ALA A 341 -31.50 11.49 20.31
C ALA A 341 -30.52 10.74 19.38
N TYR A 342 -29.89 11.44 18.44
CA TYR A 342 -28.88 10.89 17.55
C TYR A 342 -27.66 10.36 18.33
N MET A 343 -27.16 11.11 19.31
CA MET A 343 -26.05 10.68 20.17
C MET A 343 -26.41 9.44 21.02
N GLN A 344 -27.64 9.35 21.50
CA GLN A 344 -28.11 8.16 22.22
C GLN A 344 -28.18 6.94 21.30
N GLU A 345 -28.69 7.10 20.10
CA GLU A 345 -28.75 6.02 19.10
C GLU A 345 -27.35 5.55 18.68
N LEU A 346 -26.43 6.49 18.42
CA LEU A 346 -25.03 6.17 18.11
C LEU A 346 -24.35 5.41 19.24
N LYS A 347 -24.52 5.85 20.50
CA LYS A 347 -23.98 5.15 21.67
C LYS A 347 -24.55 3.74 21.79
N ALA A 348 -25.87 3.60 21.70
CA ALA A 348 -26.53 2.30 21.74
C ALA A 348 -26.05 1.36 20.61
N SER A 349 -25.89 1.89 19.40
CA SER A 349 -25.35 1.15 18.25
C SER A 349 -23.89 0.72 18.47
N CYS A 350 -23.05 1.61 19.03
CA CYS A 350 -21.67 1.27 19.40
C CYS A 350 -21.61 0.17 20.45
N GLU A 351 -22.43 0.27 21.51
CA GLU A 351 -22.50 -0.73 22.57
C GLU A 351 -22.97 -2.10 22.06
N GLN A 352 -23.94 -2.11 21.17
CA GLN A 352 -24.41 -3.35 20.54
C GLN A 352 -23.32 -3.99 19.66
N LEU A 353 -22.65 -3.20 18.82
CA LEU A 353 -21.55 -3.68 17.98
C LEU A 353 -20.37 -4.18 18.84
N GLU A 354 -20.08 -3.52 19.96
CA GLU A 354 -19.06 -3.96 20.91
C GLU A 354 -19.40 -5.32 21.51
N GLN A 355 -20.63 -5.52 21.98
CA GLN A 355 -21.10 -6.80 22.52
C GLN A 355 -21.04 -7.92 21.47
N ASP A 356 -21.46 -7.63 20.24
CA ASP A 356 -21.41 -8.59 19.15
C ASP A 356 -19.96 -8.90 18.75
N TYR A 357 -19.08 -7.91 18.76
CA TYR A 357 -17.64 -8.11 18.56
C TYR A 357 -17.07 -9.04 19.64
N LEU A 358 -17.28 -8.74 20.91
CA LEU A 358 -16.80 -9.55 22.04
C LEU A 358 -17.27 -10.99 21.95
N LYS A 359 -18.55 -11.20 21.66
CA LYS A 359 -19.13 -12.54 21.52
C LYS A 359 -18.48 -13.35 20.40
N ARG A 360 -18.18 -12.71 19.26
CA ARG A 360 -17.51 -13.37 18.13
C ARG A 360 -16.01 -13.56 18.38
N ALA A 361 -15.36 -12.58 19.00
CA ALA A 361 -13.96 -12.66 19.39
C ALA A 361 -13.70 -13.76 20.42
N GLN A 362 -14.60 -13.95 21.40
CA GLN A 362 -14.54 -15.05 22.37
C GLN A 362 -14.70 -16.43 21.70
N LYS A 363 -15.60 -16.56 20.72
CA LYS A 363 -15.72 -17.79 19.92
C LYS A 363 -14.43 -18.09 19.16
N LEU A 364 -13.83 -17.07 18.54
CA LEU A 364 -12.54 -17.18 17.85
C LEU A 364 -11.44 -17.61 18.82
N SER A 365 -11.36 -16.99 20.00
CA SER A 365 -10.41 -17.32 21.05
C SER A 365 -10.53 -18.79 21.50
N THR A 366 -11.75 -19.26 21.70
CA THR A 366 -12.01 -20.67 22.08
C THR A 366 -11.52 -21.64 21.01
N LEU A 367 -11.78 -21.36 19.74
CA LEU A 367 -11.29 -22.17 18.63
C LEU A 367 -9.76 -22.17 18.56
N ARG A 368 -9.14 -21.00 18.69
CA ARG A 368 -7.67 -20.85 18.71
C ARG A 368 -7.04 -21.65 19.83
N LYS A 369 -7.51 -21.51 21.06
CA LYS A 369 -7.00 -22.24 22.22
C LYS A 369 -7.12 -23.75 22.05
N LYS A 370 -8.26 -24.23 21.52
CA LYS A 370 -8.44 -25.65 21.20
C LYS A 370 -7.43 -26.15 20.17
N LYS A 371 -7.18 -25.38 19.10
CA LYS A 371 -6.22 -25.74 18.04
C LYS A 371 -4.77 -25.56 18.50
N ALA A 372 -4.49 -24.55 19.31
CA ALA A 372 -3.19 -24.31 19.92
C ALA A 372 -2.75 -25.53 20.79
N ASN A 373 -3.63 -26.08 21.62
CA ASN A 373 -3.34 -27.28 22.39
C ASN A 373 -2.98 -28.50 21.50
N MET A 374 -3.54 -28.57 20.30
CA MET A 374 -3.16 -29.61 19.33
C MET A 374 -1.78 -29.32 18.71
N LEU A 375 -1.51 -28.05 18.41
CA LEU A 375 -0.23 -27.59 17.89
C LEU A 375 0.89 -27.80 18.91
N GLU A 376 0.67 -27.44 20.18
CA GLU A 376 1.60 -27.69 21.29
C GLU A 376 2.04 -29.15 21.35
N LYS A 377 1.07 -30.08 21.38
CA LYS A 377 1.35 -31.52 21.44
C LYS A 377 2.17 -32.00 20.23
N LYS A 378 1.87 -31.50 19.04
CA LYS A 378 2.62 -31.87 17.84
C LYS A 378 4.04 -31.32 17.86
N ILE A 379 4.22 -30.07 18.27
CA ILE A 379 5.53 -29.43 18.41
C ILE A 379 6.34 -30.15 19.50
N GLN A 380 5.74 -30.41 20.66
CA GLN A 380 6.40 -31.12 21.76
C GLN A 380 6.91 -32.50 21.31
N LYS A 381 6.07 -33.29 20.62
CA LYS A 381 6.49 -34.56 20.04
C LYS A 381 7.62 -34.39 19.02
N GLY A 382 7.54 -33.36 18.19
CA GLY A 382 8.62 -33.04 17.24
C GLY A 382 9.94 -32.70 17.92
N LEU A 383 9.89 -32.00 19.07
CA LEU A 383 11.06 -31.67 19.90
C LEU A 383 11.64 -32.94 20.59
N GLU A 384 10.78 -33.80 21.15
CA GLU A 384 11.20 -35.08 21.71
C GLU A 384 11.96 -35.96 20.68
N ASP A 385 11.46 -35.99 19.44
CA ASP A 385 12.14 -36.67 18.32
C ASP A 385 13.54 -36.09 18.05
N LEU A 386 13.77 -34.81 18.34
CA LEU A 386 15.06 -34.11 18.21
C LEU A 386 15.93 -34.16 19.47
N ASN A 387 15.64 -35.12 20.38
CA ASN A 387 16.38 -35.38 21.61
C ASN A 387 16.26 -34.30 22.71
N PHE A 388 15.13 -33.56 22.72
CA PHE A 388 14.75 -32.72 23.85
C PHE A 388 13.86 -33.57 24.81
N GLU A 389 14.46 -34.43 25.61
CA GLU A 389 13.74 -35.48 26.38
C GLU A 389 12.77 -34.93 27.44
N GLN A 390 12.97 -33.69 27.92
CA GLN A 390 12.21 -33.09 29.03
C GLN A 390 11.67 -31.70 28.66
N VAL A 391 11.42 -31.50 27.39
CA VAL A 391 10.95 -30.21 26.87
C VAL A 391 9.48 -29.96 27.27
N GLN A 392 9.18 -28.73 27.64
CA GLN A 392 7.82 -28.21 27.77
C GLN A 392 7.64 -27.08 26.77
N PHE A 393 6.65 -27.19 25.93
CA PHE A 393 6.29 -26.16 24.96
C PHE A 393 4.85 -25.71 25.21
N GLU A 394 4.63 -24.41 25.34
CA GLU A 394 3.36 -23.80 25.68
C GLU A 394 3.08 -22.63 24.72
N ILE A 395 1.83 -22.51 24.29
CA ILE A 395 1.31 -21.33 23.61
C ILE A 395 0.50 -20.50 24.58
N HIS A 396 1.13 -19.51 25.19
CA HIS A 396 0.51 -18.65 26.17
C HIS A 396 -0.41 -17.63 25.50
N PHE A 397 -1.69 -17.58 25.94
CA PHE A 397 -2.65 -16.59 25.46
C PHE A 397 -2.87 -15.52 26.54
N ALA A 398 -2.69 -14.26 26.15
CA ALA A 398 -3.09 -13.10 26.93
C ALA A 398 -4.21 -12.35 26.20
N GLU A 399 -5.00 -11.59 26.93
CA GLU A 399 -5.98 -10.70 26.31
C GLU A 399 -5.32 -9.36 25.96
N LYS A 400 -5.61 -8.88 24.75
CA LYS A 400 -5.20 -7.54 24.32
C LYS A 400 -5.97 -6.47 25.07
N LYS A 401 -5.32 -5.37 25.42
CA LYS A 401 -5.95 -4.21 26.06
C LYS A 401 -6.90 -3.47 25.13
N GLU A 402 -6.67 -3.55 23.82
CA GLU A 402 -7.48 -2.87 22.82
C GLU A 402 -8.04 -3.88 21.81
N TYR A 403 -9.25 -3.61 21.35
CA TYR A 403 -9.88 -4.42 20.31
C TYR A 403 -9.15 -4.27 18.98
N SER A 404 -8.97 -5.38 18.28
CA SER A 404 -8.25 -5.41 17.02
C SER A 404 -8.99 -6.23 15.96
N LYS A 405 -8.66 -6.02 14.69
CA LYS A 405 -9.17 -6.86 13.60
C LYS A 405 -8.85 -8.35 13.78
N ASP A 406 -7.84 -8.69 14.58
CA ASP A 406 -7.44 -10.07 14.87
C ASP A 406 -8.13 -10.66 16.12
N GLY A 407 -9.10 -9.94 16.71
CA GLY A 407 -9.78 -10.33 17.94
C GLY A 407 -9.05 -9.86 19.19
N ILE A 408 -9.32 -10.55 20.31
CA ILE A 408 -8.85 -10.20 21.65
C ILE A 408 -7.58 -10.94 22.08
N ASP A 409 -7.12 -11.93 21.30
CA ASP A 409 -6.01 -12.77 21.68
C ASP A 409 -4.66 -12.15 21.32
N ASP A 410 -3.70 -12.31 22.24
CA ASP A 410 -2.27 -12.15 22.03
C ASP A 410 -1.60 -13.48 22.37
N ALA A 411 -0.89 -14.09 21.42
CA ALA A 411 -0.27 -15.39 21.61
C ALA A 411 1.26 -15.28 21.70
N GLU A 412 1.85 -16.03 22.61
CA GLU A 412 3.30 -16.09 22.80
C GLU A 412 3.77 -17.54 22.94
N PHE A 413 4.71 -17.97 22.13
CA PHE A 413 5.35 -19.27 22.24
C PHE A 413 6.39 -19.23 23.34
N ARG A 414 6.28 -20.16 24.27
CA ARG A 414 7.17 -20.33 25.40
C ARG A 414 7.71 -21.74 25.47
N ILE A 415 8.91 -21.88 25.98
CA ILE A 415 9.59 -23.18 26.06
C ILE A 415 10.41 -23.30 27.34
N SER A 416 10.50 -24.49 27.87
CA SER A 416 11.50 -24.92 28.84
C SER A 416 12.21 -26.16 28.29
N LEU A 417 13.53 -26.16 28.26
CA LEU A 417 14.33 -27.26 27.72
C LEU A 417 14.72 -28.27 28.80
N ASN A 418 14.61 -27.92 30.07
CA ASN A 418 15.02 -28.76 31.19
C ASN A 418 13.91 -28.85 32.24
N GLN A 419 13.78 -30.02 32.86
CA GLN A 419 12.81 -30.24 33.93
C GLN A 419 13.05 -29.32 35.13
N GLY A 420 11.97 -28.71 35.64
CA GLY A 420 12.05 -27.79 36.79
C GLY A 420 12.45 -26.37 36.47
N GLN A 421 12.77 -26.04 35.24
CA GLN A 421 12.94 -24.65 34.79
C GLN A 421 11.59 -24.01 34.42
N GLN A 422 11.49 -22.70 34.65
CA GLN A 422 10.31 -21.94 34.21
C GLN A 422 10.24 -21.87 32.69
N VAL A 423 9.04 -21.97 32.16
CA VAL A 423 8.77 -21.82 30.72
C VAL A 423 8.96 -20.33 30.36
N LYS A 424 9.84 -20.05 29.39
CA LYS A 424 10.24 -18.72 28.98
C LYS A 424 9.92 -18.47 27.49
N PRO A 425 9.79 -17.20 27.06
CA PRO A 425 9.66 -16.87 25.66
C PRO A 425 10.79 -17.47 24.80
N LEU A 426 10.48 -17.84 23.56
CA LEU A 426 11.49 -18.40 22.64
C LEU A 426 12.70 -17.49 22.44
N THR A 427 12.53 -16.18 22.55
CA THR A 427 13.60 -15.18 22.45
C THR A 427 14.66 -15.30 23.54
N GLU A 428 14.36 -15.99 24.66
CA GLU A 428 15.26 -16.19 25.80
C GLU A 428 16.01 -17.52 25.75
N VAL A 429 15.88 -18.30 24.68
CA VAL A 429 16.64 -19.53 24.48
C VAL A 429 18.11 -19.18 24.19
N ALA A 430 19.02 -19.72 24.99
CA ALA A 430 20.41 -19.26 25.04
C ALA A 430 21.32 -19.80 23.92
N SER A 431 21.01 -20.97 23.30
CA SER A 431 21.89 -21.64 22.35
C SER A 431 21.36 -21.56 20.91
N GLY A 432 22.20 -21.11 19.98
CA GLY A 432 21.86 -21.03 18.55
C GLY A 432 21.46 -22.39 17.97
N GLY A 433 22.21 -23.45 18.26
CA GLY A 433 21.89 -24.80 17.78
C GLY A 433 20.59 -25.38 18.38
N GLU A 434 20.29 -25.09 19.66
CA GLU A 434 18.99 -25.47 20.25
C GLU A 434 17.85 -24.73 19.57
N LEU A 435 18.00 -23.44 19.38
CA LEU A 435 17.00 -22.60 18.72
C LEU A 435 16.74 -23.08 17.28
N SER A 436 17.78 -23.39 16.50
CA SER A 436 17.63 -23.92 15.14
C SER A 436 16.86 -25.24 15.11
N ARG A 437 17.08 -26.14 16.08
CA ARG A 437 16.32 -27.39 16.19
C ARG A 437 14.88 -27.18 16.64
N ILE A 438 14.62 -26.23 17.54
CA ILE A 438 13.25 -25.84 17.92
C ILE A 438 12.51 -25.30 16.69
N MET A 439 13.16 -24.44 15.92
CA MET A 439 12.60 -23.90 14.67
C MET A 439 12.32 -25.02 13.66
N LEU A 440 13.24 -25.98 13.52
CA LEU A 440 13.02 -27.16 12.68
C LEU A 440 11.78 -27.96 13.11
N ALA A 441 11.59 -28.19 14.42
CA ALA A 441 10.41 -28.89 14.92
C ALA A 441 9.11 -28.15 14.61
N ILE A 442 9.08 -26.83 14.81
CA ILE A 442 7.91 -26.00 14.52
C ILE A 442 7.63 -26.00 13.00
N LYS A 443 8.65 -25.78 12.18
CA LYS A 443 8.54 -25.77 10.71
C LYS A 443 8.10 -27.13 10.16
N ALA A 444 8.58 -28.23 10.72
CA ALA A 444 8.15 -29.57 10.32
C ALA A 444 6.65 -29.83 10.60
N VAL A 445 6.11 -29.27 11.69
CA VAL A 445 4.67 -29.36 12.00
C VAL A 445 3.84 -28.46 11.10
N MET A 446 4.43 -27.38 10.59
CA MET A 446 3.76 -26.36 9.78
C MET A 446 4.06 -26.48 8.28
N ALA A 447 4.82 -27.46 7.83
CA ALA A 447 5.36 -27.53 6.46
C ALA A 447 4.30 -27.34 5.37
N ASP A 448 3.12 -27.95 5.52
CA ASP A 448 2.00 -27.83 4.58
C ASP A 448 1.21 -26.49 4.71
N LYS A 449 1.56 -25.63 5.67
CA LYS A 449 0.88 -24.36 5.98
C LYS A 449 1.81 -23.15 5.87
N ASP A 450 3.12 -23.37 5.84
CA ASP A 450 4.10 -22.29 5.75
C ASP A 450 4.14 -21.74 4.31
N GLU A 451 4.05 -20.42 4.20
CA GLU A 451 4.05 -19.74 2.89
C GLU A 451 5.47 -19.41 2.41
N ILE A 452 6.49 -19.52 3.28
CA ILE A 452 7.88 -19.23 2.93
C ILE A 452 8.50 -20.46 2.30
N GLU A 453 8.87 -20.35 1.03
CA GLU A 453 9.33 -21.48 0.23
C GLU A 453 10.81 -21.85 0.47
N THR A 454 11.65 -20.92 0.93
CA THR A 454 13.08 -21.15 1.16
C THR A 454 13.42 -21.03 2.63
N LEU A 455 13.99 -22.07 3.21
CA LEU A 455 14.41 -22.14 4.61
C LEU A 455 15.91 -22.40 4.67
N ILE A 456 16.65 -21.60 5.43
CA ILE A 456 18.07 -21.81 5.69
C ILE A 456 18.27 -22.19 7.15
N PHE A 457 18.95 -23.31 7.40
CA PHE A 457 19.33 -23.76 8.75
C PHE A 457 20.82 -23.65 8.96
N ASP A 458 21.22 -22.82 9.92
CA ASP A 458 22.59 -22.68 10.39
C ASP A 458 22.75 -23.25 11.80
N GLU A 459 23.94 -23.76 12.11
CA GLU A 459 24.30 -24.30 13.42
C GLU A 459 23.38 -25.44 13.94
N ILE A 460 22.56 -26.05 13.09
CA ILE A 460 21.60 -27.07 13.49
C ILE A 460 22.29 -28.34 14.02
N ASP A 461 23.52 -28.55 13.62
CA ASP A 461 24.38 -29.70 13.97
C ASP A 461 25.27 -29.43 15.20
N VAL A 462 25.20 -28.23 15.80
CA VAL A 462 26.00 -27.89 16.99
C VAL A 462 25.48 -28.66 18.23
N GLY A 463 26.37 -29.36 18.88
CA GLY A 463 26.09 -30.10 20.11
C GLY A 463 25.31 -31.40 19.92
N ILE A 464 25.20 -31.90 18.68
CA ILE A 464 24.55 -33.20 18.41
C ILE A 464 25.47 -34.16 17.64
N SER A 465 25.17 -35.46 17.75
CA SER A 465 25.87 -36.52 17.02
C SER A 465 24.99 -37.76 16.92
N GLY A 466 25.43 -38.76 16.15
CA GLY A 466 24.82 -40.07 16.09
C GLY A 466 23.30 -40.03 15.81
N ARG A 467 22.52 -40.58 16.72
CA ARG A 467 21.06 -40.74 16.57
C ARG A 467 20.32 -39.44 16.44
N THR A 468 20.74 -38.42 17.18
CA THR A 468 20.11 -37.09 17.11
C THR A 468 20.33 -36.45 15.74
N ALA A 469 21.55 -36.53 15.19
CA ALA A 469 21.85 -36.06 13.84
C ALA A 469 21.00 -36.73 12.77
N GLN A 470 20.78 -38.07 12.93
CA GLN A 470 19.90 -38.84 12.06
C GLN A 470 18.45 -38.30 12.11
N LYS A 471 17.91 -38.04 13.30
CA LYS A 471 16.55 -37.51 13.47
C LYS A 471 16.39 -36.10 12.92
N VAL A 472 17.39 -35.24 13.10
CA VAL A 472 17.46 -33.92 12.49
C VAL A 472 17.39 -34.02 10.97
N SER A 473 18.20 -34.92 10.38
CA SER A 473 18.27 -35.11 8.93
C SER A 473 16.95 -35.63 8.34
N GLU A 474 16.28 -36.57 9.03
CA GLU A 474 14.94 -37.06 8.65
C GLU A 474 13.87 -35.93 8.66
N LYS A 475 13.87 -35.07 9.69
CA LYS A 475 12.97 -33.93 9.76
C LYS A 475 13.25 -32.91 8.66
N MET A 476 14.50 -32.61 8.35
CA MET A 476 14.88 -31.72 7.26
C MET A 476 14.46 -32.27 5.90
N ALA A 477 14.63 -33.59 5.66
CA ALA A 477 14.17 -34.24 4.44
C ALA A 477 12.64 -34.17 4.30
N LEU A 478 11.90 -34.30 5.40
CA LEU A 478 10.44 -34.13 5.41
C LEU A 478 10.02 -32.72 4.97
N ILE A 479 10.65 -31.68 5.51
CA ILE A 479 10.41 -30.30 5.10
C ILE A 479 10.83 -30.08 3.64
N GLY A 480 11.93 -30.70 3.22
CA GLY A 480 12.46 -30.60 1.86
C GLY A 480 11.50 -31.10 0.76
N LYS A 481 10.46 -31.87 1.12
CA LYS A 481 9.41 -32.28 0.16
C LYS A 481 8.53 -31.13 -0.30
N GLU A 482 8.27 -30.19 0.59
CA GLU A 482 7.36 -29.04 0.36
C GLU A 482 8.14 -27.73 0.17
N HIS A 483 9.32 -27.61 0.79
CA HIS A 483 10.14 -26.41 0.79
C HIS A 483 11.53 -26.67 0.22
N GLN A 484 12.18 -25.62 -0.23
CA GLN A 484 13.61 -25.63 -0.43
C GLN A 484 14.31 -25.42 0.92
N VAL A 485 15.13 -26.37 1.30
CA VAL A 485 15.93 -26.31 2.53
C VAL A 485 17.40 -26.18 2.16
N ILE A 486 18.08 -25.19 2.71
CA ILE A 486 19.52 -25.02 2.58
C ILE A 486 20.13 -25.19 3.96
N CYS A 487 21.08 -26.10 4.10
CA CYS A 487 21.72 -26.34 5.39
C CYS A 487 23.24 -26.48 5.23
N ILE A 488 23.96 -25.86 6.16
CA ILE A 488 25.41 -26.02 6.28
C ILE A 488 25.68 -26.95 7.43
N THR A 489 26.47 -28.01 7.17
CA THR A 489 26.77 -29.05 8.17
C THR A 489 28.19 -29.59 8.08
N HIS A 490 28.64 -30.16 9.19
CA HIS A 490 29.85 -30.99 9.26
C HIS A 490 29.53 -32.45 9.60
N LEU A 491 28.24 -32.83 9.70
CA LEU A 491 27.79 -34.17 10.05
C LEU A 491 27.42 -34.99 8.80
N ALA A 492 28.02 -36.15 8.66
CA ALA A 492 27.77 -37.08 7.54
C ALA A 492 26.30 -37.52 7.47
N GLN A 493 25.62 -37.69 8.61
CA GLN A 493 24.21 -38.09 8.69
C GLN A 493 23.29 -37.07 7.99
N ILE A 494 23.55 -35.77 8.18
CA ILE A 494 22.80 -34.71 7.53
C ILE A 494 23.19 -34.62 6.05
N ALA A 495 24.49 -34.68 5.75
CA ALA A 495 24.99 -34.57 4.38
C ALA A 495 24.52 -35.72 3.48
N ALA A 496 24.35 -36.93 4.03
CA ALA A 496 23.85 -38.10 3.29
C ALA A 496 22.42 -37.90 2.75
N MET A 497 21.60 -37.08 3.44
CA MET A 497 20.22 -36.75 3.04
C MET A 497 20.12 -35.68 1.94
N ALA A 498 21.22 -35.15 1.41
CA ALA A 498 21.19 -34.11 0.39
C ALA A 498 20.49 -34.57 -0.90
N ASP A 499 19.61 -33.75 -1.45
CA ASP A 499 19.16 -33.83 -2.84
C ASP A 499 20.21 -33.18 -3.75
N GLN A 500 20.77 -32.04 -3.29
CA GLN A 500 21.94 -31.43 -3.88
C GLN A 500 23.02 -31.23 -2.81
N HIS A 501 24.21 -31.75 -3.09
CA HIS A 501 25.36 -31.68 -2.20
C HIS A 501 26.42 -30.75 -2.78
N PHE A 502 26.84 -29.76 -2.02
CA PHE A 502 27.86 -28.77 -2.40
C PHE A 502 29.07 -28.89 -1.46
N LEU A 503 30.27 -28.80 -2.03
CA LEU A 503 31.52 -28.72 -1.29
C LEU A 503 32.03 -27.27 -1.27
N ILE A 504 32.30 -26.77 -0.07
CA ILE A 504 32.98 -25.48 0.15
C ILE A 504 34.46 -25.79 0.42
N GLU A 505 35.31 -25.31 -0.47
CA GLU A 505 36.77 -25.56 -0.39
C GLU A 505 37.53 -24.24 -0.42
N LYS A 506 38.62 -24.16 0.37
CA LYS A 506 39.57 -23.08 0.29
C LYS A 506 40.78 -23.51 -0.50
N LYS A 507 41.14 -22.77 -1.52
CA LYS A 507 42.36 -22.95 -2.30
C LYS A 507 43.28 -21.76 -2.17
N THR A 508 44.56 -21.99 -1.97
CA THR A 508 45.57 -20.95 -2.00
C THR A 508 46.21 -20.94 -3.37
N GLU A 509 45.91 -19.95 -4.17
CA GLU A 509 46.44 -19.71 -5.49
C GLU A 509 47.17 -18.35 -5.47
N ASP A 510 48.41 -18.32 -5.99
CA ASP A 510 49.24 -17.09 -6.04
C ASP A 510 49.38 -16.38 -4.69
N ALA A 511 49.58 -17.14 -3.59
CA ALA A 511 49.65 -16.67 -2.21
C ALA A 511 48.37 -15.98 -1.69
N VAL A 512 47.24 -16.08 -2.39
CA VAL A 512 45.94 -15.58 -1.98
C VAL A 512 44.97 -16.74 -1.76
N THR A 513 44.36 -16.77 -0.57
CA THR A 513 43.35 -17.78 -0.28
C THR A 513 41.98 -17.37 -0.86
N ARG A 514 41.41 -18.26 -1.64
CA ARG A 514 40.08 -18.08 -2.25
C ARG A 514 39.14 -19.19 -1.81
N THR A 515 37.86 -18.85 -1.61
CA THR A 515 36.80 -19.82 -1.33
C THR A 515 36.06 -20.16 -2.61
N HIS A 516 35.87 -21.46 -2.86
CA HIS A 516 35.11 -21.98 -3.99
C HIS A 516 33.96 -22.86 -3.50
N ILE A 517 32.88 -22.97 -4.30
CA ILE A 517 31.75 -23.86 -4.06
C ILE A 517 31.51 -24.67 -5.32
N TYR A 518 31.39 -25.99 -5.15
CA TYR A 518 31.15 -26.90 -6.25
C TYR A 518 29.95 -27.79 -5.96
N PRO A 519 29.02 -27.99 -6.90
CA PRO A 519 28.06 -29.08 -6.81
C PRO A 519 28.81 -30.41 -6.94
N LEU A 520 28.47 -31.36 -6.08
CA LEU A 520 29.08 -32.70 -6.08
C LEU A 520 28.21 -33.68 -6.88
N THR A 521 28.86 -34.49 -7.70
CA THR A 521 28.23 -35.70 -8.27
C THR A 521 27.96 -36.72 -7.16
N GLU A 522 27.11 -37.73 -7.41
CA GLU A 522 26.85 -38.78 -6.42
C GLU A 522 28.14 -39.45 -5.91
N GLU A 523 29.08 -39.75 -6.80
CA GLU A 523 30.37 -40.37 -6.47
C GLU A 523 31.19 -39.46 -5.54
N LYS A 524 31.33 -38.16 -5.92
CA LYS A 524 32.04 -37.19 -5.11
C LYS A 524 31.33 -36.89 -3.78
N SER A 525 30.00 -36.97 -3.74
CA SER A 525 29.25 -36.87 -2.50
C SER A 525 29.59 -38.01 -1.53
N VAL A 526 29.74 -39.23 -2.03
CA VAL A 526 30.19 -40.39 -1.21
C VAL A 526 31.63 -40.20 -0.73
N GLU A 527 32.53 -39.70 -1.58
CA GLU A 527 33.91 -39.39 -1.19
C GLU A 527 33.96 -38.33 -0.08
N GLU A 528 33.16 -37.26 -0.19
CA GLU A 528 33.07 -36.23 0.86
C GLU A 528 32.47 -36.79 2.15
N LEU A 529 31.43 -37.63 2.09
CA LEU A 529 30.90 -38.33 3.25
C LEU A 529 31.97 -39.23 3.91
N ALA A 530 32.76 -39.95 3.11
CA ALA A 530 33.87 -40.75 3.61
C ALA A 530 34.95 -39.86 4.26
N ARG A 531 35.25 -38.70 3.71
CA ARG A 531 36.17 -37.72 4.31
C ARG A 531 35.66 -37.20 5.67
N ILE A 532 34.36 -36.91 5.79
CA ILE A 532 33.74 -36.46 7.05
C ILE A 532 33.78 -37.59 8.10
N LEU A 533 33.55 -38.84 7.71
CA LEU A 533 33.53 -40.00 8.62
C LEU A 533 34.93 -40.47 9.04
N GLY A 534 35.87 -40.51 8.09
CA GLY A 534 37.19 -41.09 8.28
C GLY A 534 38.30 -40.10 8.65
N GLY A 535 38.05 -38.81 8.50
CA GLY A 535 39.04 -37.75 8.72
C GLY A 535 40.23 -37.88 7.76
N ALA A 536 41.47 -37.90 8.28
CA ALA A 536 42.71 -37.89 7.48
C ALA A 536 43.02 -39.17 6.70
N LYS A 537 42.40 -40.32 7.05
CA LYS A 537 42.62 -41.61 6.35
C LYS A 537 41.28 -42.17 5.88
N ILE A 538 41.07 -42.15 4.58
CA ILE A 538 39.91 -42.76 3.93
C ILE A 538 40.30 -44.22 3.60
N THR A 539 39.64 -45.19 4.24
CA THR A 539 39.79 -46.63 3.97
C THR A 539 38.59 -47.14 3.18
N ASP A 540 38.74 -48.30 2.52
CA ASP A 540 37.64 -48.94 1.78
C ASP A 540 36.40 -49.16 2.67
N THR A 541 36.61 -49.50 3.95
CA THR A 541 35.54 -49.67 4.94
C THR A 541 34.76 -48.36 5.18
N VAL A 542 35.45 -47.24 5.26
CA VAL A 542 34.82 -45.92 5.43
C VAL A 542 34.02 -45.51 4.19
N ILE A 543 34.56 -45.80 3.00
CA ILE A 543 33.84 -45.56 1.74
C ILE A 543 32.56 -46.41 1.69
N GLN A 544 32.68 -47.71 2.10
CA GLN A 544 31.51 -48.58 2.15
C GLN A 544 30.44 -48.08 3.13
N SER A 545 30.85 -47.63 4.31
CA SER A 545 29.93 -47.01 5.29
C SER A 545 29.27 -45.75 4.76
N ALA A 546 29.99 -44.90 4.03
CA ALA A 546 29.46 -43.72 3.38
C ALA A 546 28.40 -44.08 2.33
N LYS A 547 28.65 -45.10 1.50
CA LYS A 547 27.70 -45.63 0.52
C LYS A 547 26.44 -46.18 1.18
N GLU A 548 26.58 -46.97 2.23
CA GLU A 548 25.45 -47.53 2.99
C GLU A 548 24.60 -46.40 3.60
N MET A 549 25.25 -45.39 4.20
CA MET A 549 24.55 -44.21 4.74
C MET A 549 23.75 -43.45 3.67
N LYS A 550 24.33 -43.25 2.49
CA LYS A 550 23.66 -42.60 1.35
C LYS A 550 22.46 -43.41 0.86
N ASN A 551 22.63 -44.74 0.75
CA ASN A 551 21.56 -45.66 0.34
C ASN A 551 20.40 -45.67 1.35
N LEU A 552 20.69 -45.74 2.66
CA LEU A 552 19.69 -45.66 3.72
C LEU A 552 18.94 -44.33 3.70
N ALA A 553 19.65 -43.24 3.47
CA ALA A 553 19.05 -41.92 3.32
C ALA A 553 18.04 -41.87 2.14
N GLY A 554 18.39 -42.52 1.01
CA GLY A 554 17.47 -42.63 -0.14
C GLY A 554 16.20 -43.45 0.12
N GLN A 555 16.24 -44.41 1.07
CA GLN A 555 15.06 -45.19 1.46
C GLN A 555 14.12 -44.48 2.43
N ILE A 556 14.64 -43.50 3.17
CA ILE A 556 13.87 -42.73 4.16
C ILE A 556 13.12 -41.56 3.49
N LYS A 557 13.63 -41.05 2.39
CA LYS A 557 13.00 -39.99 1.57
C LYS A 557 11.75 -40.50 0.85
#